data_02b1bae8d99d9a049b22fc683ca071ac
#
_entry.id   02b1bae8d99d9a049b22fc683ca071ac
#
_cell.length_a   1.000
_cell.length_b   1.000
_cell.length_c   1.000
_cell.angle_alpha   90.00
_cell.angle_beta   90.00
_cell.angle_gamma   90.00
#
_symmetry.space_group_name_H-M   'P 1'
#
loop_
_entity.id
_entity.type
_entity.pdbx_description
1 polymer ?
#
loop_
_entity_poly.entity_id
_entity_poly.type
_entity_poly.pdbx_seq_one_letter_code
_entity_poly.pdbx_strand_id
1 'polypeptide(L)'
;MSEREHRVIIPGPPGTGKTRTLLNFLNEEIDVFKTKPERIAFIAYSRAAVRTIRNRITNPNVIVQTMHALGVEAQGLDPKANLLQGKKWKTFQNFYPGSRDVFFEAYTDELGQVRYKHNHMKIIEYARNTKMKIDEAAYKLELHYNTNTYQTRDLFEHLNEFKRGTGMFEYVDMIDGFVKKDDVIGPPLDAIFLDEAQDLSPLQWDMFKKLESHTLRSYVAGDDDQTIYSFQGADPRIFINLKGKMCPQIKSQRVPRAVHKLAQSILDQMRTRMPKKWEPRDAEGYVSMYEKKFKDLDFT
;
A
#
# COMPACT_ATOMS: atom_id res chain seq x y z
N MET A 1 4.47 -12.97 -26.04
CA MET A 1 4.90 -13.50 -24.72
C MET A 1 3.66 -13.70 -23.88
N SER A 2 3.52 -14.79 -23.12
CA SER A 2 2.35 -15.00 -22.25
C SER A 2 2.44 -14.07 -21.03
N GLU A 3 1.30 -13.67 -20.45
CA GLU A 3 1.26 -12.82 -19.22
C GLU A 3 2.14 -13.36 -18.07
N ARG A 4 2.49 -14.63 -18.10
CA ARG A 4 3.29 -15.31 -17.07
C ARG A 4 4.80 -15.05 -17.17
N GLU A 5 5.30 -14.64 -18.32
CA GLU A 5 6.74 -14.45 -18.55
C GLU A 5 7.23 -13.05 -18.18
N HIS A 6 6.30 -12.08 -18.02
CA HIS A 6 6.63 -10.70 -17.69
C HIS A 6 6.76 -10.42 -16.19
N ARG A 7 6.16 -11.27 -15.35
CA ARG A 7 6.09 -11.01 -13.91
C ARG A 7 6.88 -12.04 -13.11
N VAL A 8 7.76 -11.56 -12.24
CA VAL A 8 8.43 -12.35 -11.19
C VAL A 8 7.79 -12.04 -9.85
N ILE A 9 7.30 -13.07 -9.15
CA ILE A 9 6.68 -12.97 -7.83
C ILE A 9 7.65 -13.51 -6.78
N ILE A 10 7.94 -12.71 -5.76
CA ILE A 10 8.93 -12.97 -4.72
C ILE A 10 8.21 -13.07 -3.37
N PRO A 11 7.50 -14.18 -3.11
CA PRO A 11 6.91 -14.39 -1.79
C PRO A 11 7.99 -14.79 -0.80
N GLY A 12 7.86 -14.31 0.43
CA GLY A 12 8.81 -14.70 1.46
C GLY A 12 8.43 -14.21 2.85
N PRO A 13 8.56 -15.08 3.87
CA PRO A 13 8.35 -14.72 5.26
C PRO A 13 9.28 -13.63 5.79
N PRO A 14 9.10 -13.20 7.06
CA PRO A 14 9.89 -12.12 7.65
C PRO A 14 11.41 -12.40 7.60
N GLY A 15 12.17 -11.39 7.15
CA GLY A 15 13.64 -11.45 7.18
C GLY A 15 14.30 -12.35 6.14
N THR A 16 13.56 -12.84 5.14
CA THR A 16 14.09 -13.74 4.10
C THR A 16 14.81 -13.02 2.97
N GLY A 17 14.82 -11.69 2.97
CA GLY A 17 15.58 -10.90 1.99
C GLY A 17 14.81 -10.49 0.74
N LYS A 18 13.48 -10.43 0.77
CA LYS A 18 12.63 -9.98 -0.36
C LYS A 18 13.13 -8.71 -1.04
N THR A 19 13.27 -7.63 -0.26
CA THR A 19 13.78 -6.34 -0.78
C THR A 19 15.18 -6.45 -1.39
N ARG A 20 16.06 -7.28 -0.79
CA ARG A 20 17.41 -7.54 -1.35
C ARG A 20 17.31 -8.24 -2.70
N THR A 21 16.42 -9.21 -2.82
CA THR A 21 16.17 -9.92 -4.07
C THR A 21 15.62 -8.98 -5.14
N LEU A 22 14.70 -8.06 -4.79
CA LEU A 22 14.24 -7.00 -5.71
C LEU A 22 15.41 -6.13 -6.17
N LEU A 23 16.32 -5.71 -5.28
CA LEU A 23 17.49 -4.90 -5.64
C LEU A 23 18.48 -5.67 -6.54
N ASN A 24 18.63 -6.98 -6.34
CA ASN A 24 19.44 -7.81 -7.23
C ASN A 24 18.85 -7.86 -8.64
N PHE A 25 17.53 -8.06 -8.78
CA PHE A 25 16.85 -7.99 -10.07
C PHE A 25 16.93 -6.60 -10.71
N LEU A 26 16.89 -5.53 -9.91
CA LEU A 26 17.07 -4.17 -10.42
C LEU A 26 18.46 -3.99 -11.02
N ASN A 27 19.51 -4.48 -10.37
CA ASN A 27 20.86 -4.45 -10.92
C ASN A 27 20.96 -5.32 -12.18
N GLU A 28 20.31 -6.49 -12.21
CA GLU A 28 20.23 -7.34 -13.41
C GLU A 28 19.55 -6.61 -14.59
N GLU A 29 18.47 -5.83 -14.32
CA GLU A 29 17.83 -4.98 -15.33
C GLU A 29 18.83 -4.00 -15.96
N ILE A 30 19.65 -3.36 -15.16
CA ILE A 30 20.63 -2.38 -15.62
C ILE A 30 21.81 -3.07 -16.31
N ASP A 31 22.39 -4.10 -15.67
CA ASP A 31 23.68 -4.65 -16.05
C ASP A 31 23.55 -5.70 -17.16
N VAL A 32 22.49 -6.52 -17.16
CA VAL A 32 22.28 -7.63 -18.10
C VAL A 32 21.30 -7.25 -19.21
N PHE A 33 20.09 -6.80 -18.84
CA PHE A 33 19.06 -6.44 -19.82
C PHE A 33 19.30 -5.06 -20.45
N LYS A 34 20.27 -4.27 -19.92
CA LYS A 34 20.62 -2.93 -20.41
C LYS A 34 19.43 -1.97 -20.40
N THR A 35 18.50 -2.19 -19.47
CA THR A 35 17.36 -1.30 -19.26
C THR A 35 17.86 0.06 -18.80
N LYS A 36 17.39 1.13 -19.43
CA LYS A 36 17.77 2.49 -19.03
C LYS A 36 17.22 2.78 -17.62
N PRO A 37 18.06 3.28 -16.69
CA PRO A 37 17.64 3.52 -15.30
C PRO A 37 16.42 4.42 -15.15
N GLU A 38 16.27 5.44 -16.00
CA GLU A 38 15.10 6.33 -16.04
C GLU A 38 13.81 5.66 -16.53
N ARG A 39 13.90 4.43 -17.04
CA ARG A 39 12.77 3.58 -17.43
C ARG A 39 12.49 2.45 -16.44
N ILE A 40 13.09 2.56 -15.23
CA ILE A 40 12.87 1.63 -14.12
C ILE A 40 12.19 2.38 -12.98
N ALA A 41 11.06 1.85 -12.51
CA ALA A 41 10.40 2.37 -11.32
C ALA A 41 10.44 1.34 -10.17
N PHE A 42 10.84 1.78 -8.99
CA PHE A 42 10.72 1.05 -7.74
C PHE A 42 9.65 1.69 -6.87
N ILE A 43 8.53 0.99 -6.73
CA ILE A 43 7.39 1.43 -5.94
C ILE A 43 7.54 0.92 -4.52
N ALA A 44 7.58 1.82 -3.56
CA ALA A 44 7.59 1.50 -2.14
C ALA A 44 6.29 1.97 -1.47
N TYR A 45 5.85 1.22 -0.46
CA TYR A 45 4.58 1.47 0.22
C TYR A 45 4.57 2.80 0.98
N SER A 46 5.69 3.20 1.59
CA SER A 46 5.79 4.41 2.43
C SER A 46 6.96 5.31 2.05
N ARG A 47 6.89 6.58 2.46
CA ARG A 47 8.00 7.54 2.30
C ARG A 47 9.28 7.09 3.03
N ALA A 48 9.15 6.40 4.16
CA ALA A 48 10.29 5.83 4.89
C ALA A 48 10.95 4.71 4.08
N ALA A 49 10.15 3.81 3.49
CA ALA A 49 10.64 2.77 2.61
C ALA A 49 11.33 3.36 1.36
N VAL A 50 10.75 4.40 0.73
CA VAL A 50 11.38 5.12 -0.39
C VAL A 50 12.79 5.61 -0.01
N ARG A 51 12.96 6.26 1.15
CA ARG A 51 14.28 6.72 1.61
C ARG A 51 15.26 5.57 1.79
N THR A 52 14.81 4.48 2.43
CA THR A 52 15.64 3.29 2.67
C THR A 52 16.10 2.65 1.36
N ILE A 53 15.21 2.54 0.39
CA ILE A 53 15.51 1.95 -0.92
C ILE A 53 16.42 2.89 -1.72
N ARG A 54 16.14 4.19 -1.73
CA ARG A 54 16.96 5.18 -2.42
C ARG A 54 18.42 5.14 -1.96
N ASN A 55 18.68 4.95 -0.66
CA ASN A 55 20.02 4.83 -0.10
C ASN A 55 20.73 3.52 -0.51
N ARG A 56 20.03 2.54 -1.04
CA ARG A 56 20.59 1.25 -1.48
C ARG A 56 20.77 1.16 -2.99
N ILE A 57 20.11 2.03 -3.74
CA ILE A 57 20.22 2.09 -5.21
C ILE A 57 21.33 3.08 -5.54
N THR A 58 22.33 2.61 -6.26
CA THR A 58 23.49 3.43 -6.65
C THR A 58 23.19 4.39 -7.78
N ASN A 59 22.28 4.02 -8.69
CA ASN A 59 21.94 4.86 -9.84
C ASN A 59 20.83 5.86 -9.48
N PRO A 60 21.09 7.18 -9.53
CA PRO A 60 20.13 8.21 -9.14
C PRO A 60 18.95 8.36 -10.11
N ASN A 61 19.08 7.86 -11.34
CA ASN A 61 18.06 8.03 -12.38
C ASN A 61 16.91 7.00 -12.27
N VAL A 62 17.07 5.96 -11.42
CA VAL A 62 15.98 5.05 -11.14
C VAL A 62 14.87 5.80 -10.40
N ILE A 63 13.64 5.68 -10.88
CA ILE A 63 12.46 6.28 -10.24
C ILE A 63 12.14 5.49 -8.97
N VAL A 64 12.30 6.09 -7.79
CA VAL A 64 11.93 5.46 -6.50
C VAL A 64 10.90 6.34 -5.83
N GLN A 65 9.64 5.88 -5.80
CA GLN A 65 8.51 6.70 -5.34
C GLN A 65 7.44 5.85 -4.66
N THR A 66 6.51 6.52 -3.97
CA THR A 66 5.24 5.93 -3.57
C THR A 66 4.23 6.03 -4.71
N MET A 67 3.18 5.20 -4.70
CA MET A 67 2.09 5.30 -5.68
C MET A 67 1.44 6.68 -5.71
N HIS A 68 1.24 7.29 -4.54
CA HIS A 68 0.66 8.64 -4.45
C HIS A 68 1.54 9.68 -5.16
N ALA A 69 2.87 9.61 -4.98
CA ALA A 69 3.78 10.54 -5.65
C ALA A 69 3.74 10.38 -7.18
N LEU A 70 3.73 9.13 -7.66
CA LEU A 70 3.55 8.84 -9.09
C LEU A 70 2.22 9.36 -9.62
N GLY A 71 1.13 9.15 -8.87
CA GLY A 71 -0.20 9.64 -9.27
C GLY A 71 -0.27 11.16 -9.33
N VAL A 72 0.39 11.87 -8.41
CA VAL A 72 0.52 13.33 -8.41
C VAL A 72 1.26 13.80 -9.65
N GLU A 73 2.43 13.25 -9.90
CA GLU A 73 3.29 13.62 -11.02
C GLU A 73 2.62 13.38 -12.37
N ALA A 74 2.07 12.17 -12.56
CA ALA A 74 1.42 11.79 -13.81
C ALA A 74 0.18 12.62 -14.15
N GLN A 75 -0.52 13.15 -13.14
CA GLN A 75 -1.70 13.99 -13.33
C GLN A 75 -1.38 15.50 -13.31
N GLY A 76 -0.15 15.90 -13.07
CA GLY A 76 0.23 17.30 -12.92
C GLY A 76 -0.46 18.00 -11.75
N LEU A 77 -0.75 17.27 -10.66
CA LEU A 77 -1.44 17.82 -9.49
C LEU A 77 -0.49 18.70 -8.66
N ASP A 78 -1.02 19.76 -8.06
CA ASP A 78 -0.30 20.56 -7.07
C ASP A 78 -0.85 20.31 -5.65
N PRO A 79 -0.20 19.43 -4.85
CA PRO A 79 -0.65 19.14 -3.49
C PRO A 79 -0.56 20.35 -2.54
N LYS A 80 0.35 21.31 -2.80
CA LYS A 80 0.46 22.51 -1.96
C LYS A 80 -0.74 23.41 -2.16
N ALA A 81 -1.15 23.61 -3.40
CA ALA A 81 -2.28 24.46 -3.74
C ALA A 81 -3.63 23.77 -3.47
N ASN A 82 -3.79 22.49 -3.88
CA ASN A 82 -5.13 21.91 -4.07
C ASN A 82 -5.45 20.70 -3.21
N LEU A 83 -4.50 20.16 -2.43
CA LEU A 83 -4.81 19.04 -1.52
C LEU A 83 -5.70 19.49 -0.37
N LEU A 84 -6.82 18.81 -0.17
CA LEU A 84 -7.74 19.02 0.94
C LEU A 84 -7.10 18.56 2.26
N GLN A 85 -6.57 19.53 3.02
CA GLN A 85 -5.97 19.30 4.32
C GLN A 85 -6.04 20.54 5.21
N GLY A 86 -6.02 20.35 6.52
CA GLY A 86 -6.00 21.43 7.50
C GLY A 86 -7.12 22.44 7.27
N LYS A 87 -6.79 23.74 7.18
CA LYS A 87 -7.76 24.82 7.04
C LYS A 87 -8.62 24.75 5.76
N LYS A 88 -8.20 24.02 4.72
CA LYS A 88 -8.97 23.90 3.46
C LYS A 88 -10.28 23.13 3.65
N TRP A 89 -10.38 22.27 4.66
CA TRP A 89 -11.64 21.61 5.00
C TRP A 89 -12.74 22.60 5.43
N LYS A 90 -12.37 23.76 6.00
CA LYS A 90 -13.33 24.81 6.32
C LYS A 90 -14.01 25.39 5.09
N THR A 91 -13.32 25.42 3.95
CA THR A 91 -13.92 25.86 2.66
C THR A 91 -15.00 24.86 2.22
N PHE A 92 -14.76 23.56 2.37
CA PHE A 92 -15.78 22.55 2.12
C PHE A 92 -16.97 22.66 3.09
N GLN A 93 -16.73 22.86 4.40
CA GLN A 93 -17.80 23.03 5.39
C GLN A 93 -18.66 24.27 5.12
N ASN A 94 -18.10 25.34 4.53
CA ASN A 94 -18.86 26.50 4.08
C ASN A 94 -19.69 26.21 2.83
N PHE A 95 -19.18 25.37 1.93
CA PHE A 95 -19.89 24.90 0.72
C PHE A 95 -21.06 23.97 1.11
N TYR A 96 -20.82 23.04 2.04
CA TYR A 96 -21.80 22.07 2.52
C TYR A 96 -21.99 22.19 4.05
N PRO A 97 -22.91 23.07 4.51
CA PRO A 97 -23.15 23.28 5.96
C PRO A 97 -23.59 22.03 6.72
N GLY A 98 -24.18 21.03 6.05
CA GLY A 98 -24.50 19.72 6.63
C GLY A 98 -23.30 18.93 7.14
N SER A 99 -22.08 19.36 6.79
CA SER A 99 -20.84 18.73 7.27
C SER A 99 -20.22 19.41 8.50
N ARG A 100 -20.88 20.38 9.15
CA ARG A 100 -20.30 21.14 10.26
C ARG A 100 -19.92 20.26 11.45
N ASP A 101 -20.65 19.20 11.69
CA ASP A 101 -20.39 18.24 12.78
C ASP A 101 -19.38 17.14 12.38
N VAL A 102 -18.91 17.15 11.14
CA VAL A 102 -17.90 16.21 10.65
C VAL A 102 -16.51 16.77 10.91
N PHE A 103 -15.74 16.08 11.70
CA PHE A 103 -14.33 16.43 11.93
C PHE A 103 -13.48 15.83 10.83
N PHE A 104 -12.94 16.71 9.99
CA PHE A 104 -12.02 16.34 8.90
C PHE A 104 -10.56 16.28 9.37
N GLU A 105 -10.34 16.18 10.70
CA GLU A 105 -9.01 15.98 11.22
C GLU A 105 -8.45 14.66 10.71
N ALA A 106 -7.41 14.79 9.94
CA ALA A 106 -6.58 13.70 9.54
C ALA A 106 -5.28 13.71 10.36
N TYR A 107 -4.79 12.55 10.69
CA TYR A 107 -3.46 12.38 11.29
C TYR A 107 -2.59 11.59 10.32
N THR A 108 -1.29 11.76 10.46
CA THR A 108 -0.34 10.94 9.71
C THR A 108 0.05 9.76 10.58
N ASP A 109 -0.19 8.55 10.09
CA ASP A 109 0.21 7.33 10.79
C ASP A 109 1.74 7.12 10.74
N GLU A 110 2.23 6.09 11.40
CA GLU A 110 3.66 5.75 11.47
C GLU A 110 4.29 5.51 10.10
N LEU A 111 3.50 5.18 9.10
CA LEU A 111 3.93 4.97 7.72
C LEU A 111 3.90 6.25 6.87
N GLY A 112 3.49 7.38 7.46
CA GLY A 112 3.35 8.64 6.75
C GLY A 112 2.09 8.74 5.91
N GLN A 113 1.10 7.87 6.13
CA GLN A 113 -0.19 7.93 5.44
C GLN A 113 -1.20 8.78 6.24
N VAL A 114 -2.04 9.50 5.51
CA VAL A 114 -3.09 10.34 6.09
C VAL A 114 -4.30 9.49 6.44
N ARG A 115 -4.83 9.67 7.65
CA ARG A 115 -5.97 8.93 8.20
C ARG A 115 -6.99 9.87 8.80
N TYR A 116 -8.24 9.53 8.68
CA TYR A 116 -9.34 10.28 9.29
C TYR A 116 -9.75 9.69 10.64
N LYS A 117 -10.13 10.55 11.58
CA LYS A 117 -10.67 10.14 12.88
C LYS A 117 -12.18 9.92 12.84
N HIS A 118 -12.91 10.71 12.04
CA HIS A 118 -14.36 10.67 11.95
C HIS A 118 -14.88 9.48 11.15
N ASN A 119 -15.92 8.82 11.64
CA ASN A 119 -16.44 7.59 11.03
C ASN A 119 -16.92 7.75 9.59
N HIS A 120 -17.61 8.83 9.26
CA HIS A 120 -18.03 9.09 7.87
C HIS A 120 -16.83 9.11 6.92
N MET A 121 -15.75 9.79 7.30
CA MET A 121 -14.54 9.88 6.48
C MET A 121 -13.79 8.55 6.41
N LYS A 122 -13.76 7.77 7.50
CA LYS A 122 -13.20 6.39 7.48
C LYS A 122 -13.95 5.50 6.51
N ILE A 123 -15.29 5.55 6.53
CA ILE A 123 -16.13 4.76 5.62
C ILE A 123 -15.90 5.18 4.17
N ILE A 124 -15.87 6.48 3.88
CA ILE A 124 -15.63 7.02 2.53
C ILE A 124 -14.24 6.59 2.02
N GLU A 125 -13.19 6.77 2.84
CA GLU A 125 -11.83 6.37 2.48
C GLU A 125 -11.75 4.87 2.20
N TYR A 126 -12.29 4.04 3.10
CA TYR A 126 -12.30 2.59 2.95
C TYR A 126 -13.08 2.14 1.71
N ALA A 127 -14.29 2.69 1.50
CA ALA A 127 -15.12 2.39 0.33
C ALA A 127 -14.38 2.67 -0.99
N ARG A 128 -13.68 3.79 -1.06
CA ARG A 128 -12.91 4.18 -2.24
C ARG A 128 -11.69 3.28 -2.45
N ASN A 129 -10.93 3.00 -1.41
CA ASN A 129 -9.75 2.14 -1.48
C ASN A 129 -10.11 0.70 -1.86
N THR A 130 -11.23 0.19 -1.38
CA THR A 130 -11.71 -1.19 -1.64
C THR A 130 -12.64 -1.29 -2.83
N LYS A 131 -13.08 -0.15 -3.40
CA LYS A 131 -14.07 -0.06 -4.50
C LYS A 131 -15.44 -0.64 -4.11
N MET A 132 -15.77 -0.61 -2.82
CA MET A 132 -17.05 -1.05 -2.26
C MET A 132 -18.06 0.09 -2.21
N LYS A 133 -19.34 -0.23 -2.08
CA LYS A 133 -20.37 0.75 -1.75
C LYS A 133 -20.21 1.23 -0.30
N ILE A 134 -20.71 2.43 -0.01
CA ILE A 134 -20.64 3.04 1.33
C ILE A 134 -21.22 2.10 2.41
N ASP A 135 -22.37 1.47 2.13
CA ASP A 135 -23.03 0.58 3.10
C ASP A 135 -22.20 -0.68 3.37
N GLU A 136 -21.61 -1.27 2.33
CA GLU A 136 -20.72 -2.43 2.44
C GLU A 136 -19.46 -2.10 3.24
N ALA A 137 -18.88 -0.91 2.98
CA ALA A 137 -17.73 -0.41 3.71
C ALA A 137 -18.04 -0.15 5.20
N ALA A 138 -19.19 0.46 5.49
CA ALA A 138 -19.67 0.68 6.86
C ALA A 138 -19.85 -0.63 7.61
N TYR A 139 -20.42 -1.66 6.94
CA TYR A 139 -20.59 -2.99 7.51
C TYR A 139 -19.23 -3.67 7.77
N LYS A 140 -18.29 -3.62 6.81
CA LYS A 140 -16.94 -4.19 6.95
C LYS A 140 -16.13 -3.57 8.08
N LEU A 141 -16.31 -2.27 8.32
CA LEU A 141 -15.66 -1.54 9.40
C LEU A 141 -16.40 -1.63 10.74
N GLU A 142 -17.54 -2.36 10.78
CA GLU A 142 -18.42 -2.45 11.95
C GLU A 142 -18.92 -1.07 12.43
N LEU A 143 -18.99 -0.10 11.54
CA LEU A 143 -19.42 1.28 11.83
C LEU A 143 -20.91 1.53 11.53
N HIS A 144 -21.61 0.58 10.89
CA HIS A 144 -23.01 0.70 10.50
C HIS A 144 -23.97 0.82 11.68
N TYR A 145 -23.58 0.37 12.89
CA TYR A 145 -24.40 0.50 14.09
C TYR A 145 -24.46 1.92 14.68
N ASN A 146 -23.43 2.72 14.47
CA ASN A 146 -23.26 4.03 15.09
C ASN A 146 -23.00 5.15 14.08
N THR A 147 -23.18 4.89 12.78
CA THR A 147 -22.96 5.86 11.71
C THR A 147 -24.08 5.75 10.68
N ASN A 148 -24.76 6.87 10.42
CA ASN A 148 -25.83 6.92 9.42
C ASN A 148 -25.19 6.91 8.01
N THR A 149 -25.37 5.79 7.30
CA THR A 149 -24.79 5.60 5.96
C THR A 149 -25.45 6.49 4.90
N TYR A 150 -26.70 6.92 5.09
CA TYR A 150 -27.34 7.90 4.23
C TYR A 150 -26.59 9.26 4.30
N GLN A 151 -26.31 9.74 5.51
CA GLN A 151 -25.51 10.96 5.68
C GLN A 151 -24.11 10.80 5.14
N THR A 152 -23.51 9.61 5.22
CA THR A 152 -22.19 9.33 4.64
C THR A 152 -22.23 9.43 3.12
N ARG A 153 -23.25 8.91 2.47
CA ARG A 153 -23.44 9.03 1.01
C ARG A 153 -23.63 10.47 0.60
N ASP A 154 -24.52 11.18 1.27
CA ASP A 154 -24.78 12.59 1.01
C ASP A 154 -23.53 13.45 1.17
N LEU A 155 -22.78 13.25 2.26
CA LEU A 155 -21.48 13.88 2.46
C LEU A 155 -20.50 13.58 1.31
N PHE A 156 -20.44 12.34 0.86
CA PHE A 156 -19.54 11.92 -0.22
C PHE A 156 -19.92 12.52 -1.57
N GLU A 157 -21.21 12.63 -1.87
CA GLU A 157 -21.71 13.28 -3.08
C GLU A 157 -21.34 14.77 -3.13
N HIS A 158 -21.61 15.52 -2.05
CA HIS A 158 -21.24 16.93 -1.94
C HIS A 158 -19.72 17.15 -1.94
N LEU A 159 -18.95 16.24 -1.34
CA LEU A 159 -17.49 16.30 -1.41
C LEU A 159 -16.97 16.13 -2.85
N ASN A 160 -17.56 15.22 -3.62
CA ASN A 160 -17.21 15.04 -5.03
C ASN A 160 -17.63 16.25 -5.89
N GLU A 161 -18.78 16.84 -5.61
CA GLU A 161 -19.23 18.07 -6.28
C GLU A 161 -18.28 19.23 -5.99
N PHE A 162 -17.95 19.44 -4.74
CA PHE A 162 -16.98 20.46 -4.31
C PHE A 162 -15.62 20.30 -4.99
N LYS A 163 -15.09 19.07 -5.02
CA LYS A 163 -13.82 18.79 -5.69
C LYS A 163 -13.86 19.10 -7.19
N ARG A 164 -14.95 18.74 -7.86
CA ARG A 164 -15.16 19.09 -9.29
C ARG A 164 -15.21 20.59 -9.55
N GLY A 165 -15.89 21.34 -8.67
CA GLY A 165 -16.03 22.80 -8.82
C GLY A 165 -14.76 23.60 -8.48
N THR A 166 -13.92 23.08 -7.60
CA THR A 166 -12.74 23.80 -7.07
C THR A 166 -11.39 23.31 -7.58
N GLY A 167 -11.33 22.12 -8.20
CA GLY A 167 -10.08 21.45 -8.54
C GLY A 167 -9.31 20.93 -7.33
N MET A 168 -9.91 20.98 -6.12
CA MET A 168 -9.29 20.37 -4.93
C MET A 168 -9.42 18.86 -4.96
N PHE A 169 -8.52 18.18 -4.25
CA PHE A 169 -8.46 16.71 -4.21
C PHE A 169 -8.01 16.18 -2.84
N GLU A 170 -8.33 14.93 -2.56
CA GLU A 170 -7.88 14.14 -1.41
C GLU A 170 -6.72 13.21 -1.79
N TYR A 171 -6.09 12.59 -0.81
CA TYR A 171 -5.02 11.61 -1.06
C TYR A 171 -5.46 10.47 -1.96
N VAL A 172 -6.65 9.94 -1.75
CA VAL A 172 -7.18 8.85 -2.57
C VAL A 172 -7.41 9.27 -4.03
N ASP A 173 -7.68 10.55 -4.31
CA ASP A 173 -7.84 11.06 -5.67
C ASP A 173 -6.53 11.00 -6.49
N MET A 174 -5.37 11.01 -5.83
CA MET A 174 -4.07 10.85 -6.50
C MET A 174 -3.94 9.48 -7.18
N ILE A 175 -4.54 8.45 -6.59
CA ILE A 175 -4.59 7.09 -7.15
C ILE A 175 -5.81 6.93 -8.07
N ASP A 176 -6.99 7.28 -7.57
CA ASP A 176 -8.27 7.10 -8.28
C ASP A 176 -8.30 7.87 -9.62
N GLY A 177 -7.81 9.10 -9.62
CA GLY A 177 -7.69 9.90 -10.84
C GLY A 177 -6.70 9.30 -11.85
N PHE A 178 -5.58 8.75 -11.38
CA PHE A 178 -4.65 8.02 -12.25
C PHE A 178 -5.32 6.79 -12.89
N VAL A 179 -6.08 6.03 -12.10
CA VAL A 179 -6.75 4.80 -12.58
C VAL A 179 -7.83 5.13 -13.61
N LYS A 180 -8.66 6.14 -13.34
CA LYS A 180 -9.87 6.48 -14.14
C LYS A 180 -9.60 7.23 -15.43
N LYS A 181 -8.50 7.98 -15.52
CA LYS A 181 -8.18 8.80 -16.70
C LYS A 181 -7.35 7.98 -17.69
N ASP A 182 -7.88 7.70 -18.87
CA ASP A 182 -7.21 6.91 -19.90
C ASP A 182 -5.97 7.60 -20.48
N ASP A 183 -5.96 8.94 -20.49
CA ASP A 183 -4.85 9.78 -20.96
C ASP A 183 -3.68 9.88 -19.96
N VAL A 184 -3.87 9.43 -18.72
CA VAL A 184 -2.82 9.41 -17.69
C VAL A 184 -2.11 8.06 -17.71
N ILE A 185 -0.97 8.00 -18.37
CA ILE A 185 -0.23 6.74 -18.60
C ILE A 185 0.92 6.56 -17.57
N GLY A 186 1.40 7.63 -16.96
CA GLY A 186 2.60 7.61 -16.11
C GLY A 186 3.90 7.67 -16.93
N PRO A 187 5.05 7.52 -16.27
CA PRO A 187 6.34 7.54 -16.96
C PRO A 187 6.49 6.33 -17.89
N PRO A 188 7.24 6.47 -19.00
CA PRO A 188 7.53 5.35 -19.87
C PRO A 188 8.49 4.36 -19.17
N LEU A 189 7.96 3.21 -18.74
CA LEU A 189 8.70 2.20 -17.99
C LEU A 189 8.95 0.95 -18.82
N ASP A 190 10.15 0.37 -18.66
CA ASP A 190 10.48 -0.97 -19.16
C ASP A 190 10.44 -2.01 -18.03
N ALA A 191 10.73 -1.60 -16.79
CA ALA A 191 10.64 -2.47 -15.63
C ALA A 191 10.01 -1.75 -14.42
N ILE A 192 9.18 -2.50 -13.67
CA ILE A 192 8.55 -2.00 -12.45
C ILE A 192 8.76 -2.96 -11.29
N PHE A 193 9.14 -2.42 -10.14
CA PHE A 193 9.38 -3.13 -8.89
C PHE A 193 8.37 -2.70 -7.85
N LEU A 194 7.78 -3.66 -7.15
CA LEU A 194 6.83 -3.42 -6.06
C LEU A 194 7.25 -4.21 -4.82
N ASP A 195 7.50 -3.51 -3.73
CA ASP A 195 7.77 -4.11 -2.42
C ASP A 195 6.53 -3.99 -1.50
N GLU A 196 6.38 -4.90 -0.55
CA GLU A 196 5.28 -5.01 0.41
C GLU A 196 3.89 -5.07 -0.28
N ALA A 197 3.79 -5.83 -1.35
CA ALA A 197 2.61 -5.92 -2.20
C ALA A 197 1.32 -6.38 -1.49
N GLN A 198 1.45 -7.12 -0.39
CA GLN A 198 0.32 -7.58 0.42
C GLN A 198 -0.46 -6.43 1.09
N ASP A 199 0.17 -5.26 1.24
CA ASP A 199 -0.42 -4.12 1.92
C ASP A 199 -1.20 -3.18 0.99
N LEU A 200 -1.25 -3.50 -0.31
CA LEU A 200 -1.98 -2.69 -1.28
C LEU A 200 -3.49 -2.91 -1.21
N SER A 201 -4.23 -1.81 -1.28
CA SER A 201 -5.68 -1.84 -1.50
C SER A 201 -6.03 -2.22 -2.94
N PRO A 202 -7.27 -2.68 -3.23
CA PRO A 202 -7.74 -2.93 -4.59
C PRO A 202 -7.53 -1.76 -5.56
N LEU A 203 -7.74 -0.51 -5.10
CA LEU A 203 -7.51 0.67 -5.91
C LEU A 203 -6.02 0.86 -6.26
N GLN A 204 -5.12 0.61 -5.31
CA GLN A 204 -3.68 0.65 -5.54
C GLN A 204 -3.23 -0.48 -6.48
N TRP A 205 -3.84 -1.66 -6.37
CA TRP A 205 -3.60 -2.74 -7.32
C TRP A 205 -4.03 -2.39 -8.74
N ASP A 206 -5.15 -1.67 -8.91
CA ASP A 206 -5.57 -1.21 -10.24
C ASP A 206 -4.56 -0.22 -10.83
N MET A 207 -4.03 0.70 -10.01
CA MET A 207 -2.95 1.59 -10.44
C MET A 207 -1.68 0.81 -10.84
N PHE A 208 -1.26 -0.17 -10.01
CA PHE A 208 -0.11 -1.00 -10.33
C PHE A 208 -0.30 -1.77 -11.65
N LYS A 209 -1.46 -2.41 -11.84
CA LYS A 209 -1.79 -3.13 -13.07
C LYS A 209 -1.79 -2.22 -14.31
N LYS A 210 -2.27 -0.99 -14.16
CA LYS A 210 -2.23 0.00 -15.23
C LYS A 210 -0.80 0.37 -15.59
N LEU A 211 0.07 0.62 -14.62
CA LEU A 211 1.50 0.86 -14.85
C LEU A 211 2.16 -0.39 -15.49
N GLU A 212 1.92 -1.56 -14.92
CA GLU A 212 2.48 -2.83 -15.38
C GLU A 212 2.11 -3.16 -16.83
N SER A 213 0.89 -2.82 -17.27
CA SER A 213 0.43 -3.09 -18.65
C SER A 213 1.25 -2.40 -19.72
N HIS A 214 2.03 -1.39 -19.35
CA HIS A 214 2.93 -0.63 -20.22
C HIS A 214 4.41 -0.95 -19.99
N THR A 215 4.73 -1.99 -19.20
CA THR A 215 6.11 -2.42 -18.92
C THR A 215 6.46 -3.74 -19.61
N LEU A 216 7.74 -3.96 -19.81
CA LEU A 216 8.24 -5.24 -20.33
C LEU A 216 8.37 -6.29 -19.22
N ARG A 217 8.71 -5.88 -18.00
CA ARG A 217 8.94 -6.78 -16.85
C ARG A 217 8.46 -6.16 -15.56
N SER A 218 7.94 -7.01 -14.67
CA SER A 218 7.52 -6.61 -13.34
C SER A 218 8.03 -7.58 -12.26
N TYR A 219 8.38 -7.02 -11.11
CA TYR A 219 8.93 -7.74 -9.96
C TYR A 219 8.12 -7.36 -8.72
N VAL A 220 7.42 -8.34 -8.14
CA VAL A 220 6.47 -8.09 -7.06
C VAL A 220 6.85 -8.91 -5.84
N ALA A 221 7.24 -8.26 -4.76
CA ALA A 221 7.58 -8.91 -3.51
C ALA A 221 6.54 -8.66 -2.43
N GLY A 222 6.29 -9.66 -1.59
CA GLY A 222 5.33 -9.54 -0.50
C GLY A 222 5.31 -10.76 0.42
N ASP A 223 4.55 -10.61 1.49
CA ASP A 223 4.25 -11.67 2.45
C ASP A 223 2.82 -11.54 2.94
N ASP A 224 1.92 -12.33 2.38
CA ASP A 224 0.50 -12.33 2.74
C ASP A 224 0.25 -12.60 4.23
N ASP A 225 1.15 -13.32 4.91
CA ASP A 225 1.07 -13.56 6.35
C ASP A 225 1.36 -12.30 7.19
N GLN A 226 1.94 -11.25 6.60
CA GLN A 226 2.24 -9.98 7.26
C GLN A 226 1.24 -8.85 6.94
N THR A 227 0.10 -9.15 6.34
CA THR A 227 -0.92 -8.14 6.05
C THR A 227 -1.55 -7.65 7.34
N ILE A 228 -1.16 -6.45 7.77
CA ILE A 228 -1.71 -5.80 8.98
C ILE A 228 -2.61 -4.60 8.66
N TYR A 229 -2.76 -4.24 7.37
CA TYR A 229 -3.50 -3.06 6.92
C TYR A 229 -4.88 -3.39 6.31
N SER A 230 -5.47 -4.55 6.64
CA SER A 230 -6.81 -4.92 6.16
C SER A 230 -7.89 -3.91 6.57
N PHE A 231 -7.75 -3.27 7.74
CA PHE A 231 -8.63 -2.19 8.20
C PHE A 231 -8.52 -0.90 7.36
N GLN A 232 -7.52 -0.79 6.51
CA GLN A 232 -7.33 0.29 5.55
C GLN A 232 -7.72 -0.13 4.13
N GLY A 233 -8.17 -1.36 3.96
CA GLY A 233 -8.57 -1.92 2.69
C GLY A 233 -7.52 -2.74 1.97
N ALA A 234 -6.38 -3.08 2.60
CA ALA A 234 -5.44 -4.03 2.01
C ALA A 234 -6.12 -5.40 1.80
N ASP A 235 -5.89 -6.00 0.64
CA ASP A 235 -6.44 -7.31 0.30
C ASP A 235 -5.32 -8.27 -0.14
N PRO A 236 -4.79 -9.10 0.77
CA PRO A 236 -3.72 -10.04 0.46
C PRO A 236 -4.12 -11.08 -0.58
N ARG A 237 -5.43 -11.33 -0.78
CA ARG A 237 -5.91 -12.30 -1.77
C ARG A 237 -5.51 -11.89 -3.19
N ILE A 238 -5.34 -10.61 -3.46
CA ILE A 238 -4.89 -10.14 -4.78
C ILE A 238 -3.43 -10.58 -5.00
N PHE A 239 -2.56 -10.42 -4.00
CA PHE A 239 -1.17 -10.91 -4.06
C PHE A 239 -1.10 -12.44 -4.15
N ILE A 240 -1.87 -13.16 -3.32
CA ILE A 240 -1.93 -14.65 -3.31
C ILE A 240 -2.30 -15.19 -4.70
N ASN A 241 -3.22 -14.53 -5.40
CA ASN A 241 -3.75 -14.98 -6.69
C ASN A 241 -2.98 -14.46 -7.90
N LEU A 242 -1.86 -13.74 -7.72
CA LEU A 242 -1.05 -13.26 -8.82
C LEU A 242 -0.52 -14.43 -9.66
N LYS A 243 -0.46 -14.23 -10.97
CA LYS A 243 0.14 -15.17 -11.92
C LYS A 243 1.51 -14.63 -12.37
N GLY A 244 2.52 -15.50 -12.40
CA GLY A 244 3.86 -15.12 -12.79
C GLY A 244 4.88 -16.22 -12.43
N LYS A 245 6.16 -15.96 -12.70
CA LYS A 245 7.27 -16.83 -12.30
C LYS A 245 7.53 -16.67 -10.80
N MET A 246 7.42 -17.76 -10.05
CA MET A 246 7.67 -17.75 -8.60
C MET A 246 9.16 -17.79 -8.28
N CYS A 247 9.59 -16.90 -7.38
CA CYS A 247 10.96 -16.84 -6.82
C CYS A 247 10.89 -16.78 -5.28
N PRO A 248 10.45 -17.86 -4.61
CA PRO A 248 10.18 -17.84 -3.18
C PRO A 248 11.46 -17.67 -2.35
N GLN A 249 11.37 -16.85 -1.30
CA GLN A 249 12.43 -16.67 -0.32
C GLN A 249 12.10 -17.50 0.92
N ILE A 250 13.03 -18.33 1.39
CA ILE A 250 12.73 -19.37 2.39
C ILE A 250 13.43 -19.09 3.72
N LYS A 251 14.76 -18.86 3.71
CA LYS A 251 15.56 -18.76 4.93
C LYS A 251 15.60 -17.35 5.48
N SER A 252 15.10 -17.19 6.70
CA SER A 252 15.19 -15.92 7.42
C SER A 252 16.61 -15.63 7.89
N GLN A 253 17.03 -14.37 7.72
CA GLN A 253 18.28 -13.85 8.30
C GLN A 253 18.04 -13.11 9.62
N ARG A 254 16.77 -12.99 10.02
CA ARG A 254 16.33 -12.19 11.18
C ARG A 254 15.73 -13.06 12.28
N VAL A 255 14.82 -13.95 11.93
CA VAL A 255 13.95 -14.64 12.90
C VAL A 255 14.64 -15.90 13.44
N PRO A 256 14.92 -15.99 14.76
CA PRO A 256 15.53 -17.16 15.38
C PRO A 256 14.51 -18.29 15.61
N ARG A 257 14.98 -19.49 15.97
CA ARG A 257 14.17 -20.72 16.08
C ARG A 257 12.99 -20.60 17.05
N ALA A 258 13.22 -20.09 18.26
CA ALA A 258 12.15 -19.95 19.26
C ALA A 258 11.02 -19.03 18.80
N VAL A 259 11.36 -17.87 18.19
CA VAL A 259 10.38 -16.94 17.63
C VAL A 259 9.67 -17.53 16.41
N HIS A 260 10.40 -18.22 15.54
CA HIS A 260 9.84 -18.91 14.38
C HIS A 260 8.79 -19.96 14.81
N LYS A 261 9.12 -20.79 15.82
CA LYS A 261 8.20 -21.82 16.33
C LYS A 261 6.88 -21.22 16.83
N LEU A 262 6.95 -20.11 17.57
CA LEU A 262 5.74 -19.40 18.02
C LEU A 262 4.97 -18.81 16.85
N ALA A 263 5.63 -18.12 15.93
CA ALA A 263 5.00 -17.56 14.76
C ALA A 263 4.33 -18.64 13.89
N GLN A 264 4.99 -19.78 13.69
CA GLN A 264 4.45 -20.90 12.91
C GLN A 264 3.16 -21.46 13.55
N SER A 265 3.09 -21.57 14.87
CA SER A 265 1.87 -22.04 15.56
C SER A 265 0.67 -21.08 15.38
N ILE A 266 0.91 -19.80 15.15
CA ILE A 266 -0.12 -18.81 14.81
C ILE A 266 -0.52 -18.95 13.35
N LEU A 267 0.45 -19.04 12.44
CA LEU A 267 0.24 -19.17 11.00
C LEU A 267 -0.55 -20.44 10.64
N ASP A 268 -0.36 -21.54 11.37
CA ASP A 268 -1.06 -22.81 11.16
C ASP A 268 -2.59 -22.68 11.41
N GLN A 269 -3.03 -21.63 12.10
CA GLN A 269 -4.45 -21.32 12.33
C GLN A 269 -5.06 -20.43 11.23
N MET A 270 -4.24 -19.84 10.37
CA MET A 270 -4.71 -18.96 9.30
C MET A 270 -5.27 -19.77 8.13
N ARG A 271 -6.51 -19.42 7.70
CA ARG A 271 -7.22 -20.13 6.62
C ARG A 271 -6.84 -19.66 5.22
N THR A 272 -6.51 -18.39 5.07
CA THR A 272 -6.24 -17.78 3.77
C THR A 272 -4.80 -17.32 3.73
N ARG A 273 -3.94 -18.12 3.09
CA ARG A 273 -2.53 -17.82 2.93
C ARG A 273 -1.92 -18.58 1.74
N MET A 274 -0.84 -18.04 1.20
CA MET A 274 -0.03 -18.73 0.18
C MET A 274 0.80 -19.84 0.86
N PRO A 275 0.81 -21.07 0.34
CA PRO A 275 1.71 -22.10 0.82
C PRO A 275 3.17 -21.66 0.65
N LYS A 276 3.89 -21.52 1.76
CA LYS A 276 5.29 -21.07 1.80
C LYS A 276 6.11 -21.95 2.74
N LYS A 277 7.36 -22.23 2.35
CA LYS A 277 8.37 -22.76 3.30
C LYS A 277 8.99 -21.58 4.03
N TRP A 278 9.19 -21.74 5.32
CA TRP A 278 9.86 -20.75 6.15
C TRP A 278 10.87 -21.46 7.06
N GLU A 279 12.11 -21.04 6.98
CA GLU A 279 13.20 -21.55 7.83
C GLU A 279 13.75 -20.41 8.70
N PRO A 280 13.99 -20.66 10.00
CA PRO A 280 14.59 -19.66 10.88
C PRO A 280 16.08 -19.46 10.56
N ARG A 281 16.68 -18.39 11.08
CA ARG A 281 18.13 -18.26 11.12
C ARG A 281 18.74 -19.28 12.09
N ASP A 282 20.06 -19.53 11.95
CA ASP A 282 20.81 -20.46 12.80
C ASP A 282 21.15 -19.84 14.17
N ALA A 283 20.11 -19.51 14.95
CA ALA A 283 20.19 -19.03 16.32
C ALA A 283 18.96 -19.48 17.09
N GLU A 284 19.10 -19.85 18.35
CA GLU A 284 17.97 -20.33 19.16
C GLU A 284 16.99 -19.19 19.44
N GLY A 285 17.45 -18.06 19.92
CA GLY A 285 16.60 -16.94 20.33
C GLY A 285 15.89 -17.21 21.64
N TYR A 286 14.97 -16.30 22.00
CA TYR A 286 14.25 -16.39 23.26
C TYR A 286 12.82 -15.86 23.11
N VAL A 287 11.86 -16.55 23.74
CA VAL A 287 10.46 -16.14 23.88
C VAL A 287 10.07 -16.35 25.32
N SER A 288 9.55 -15.32 25.99
CA SER A 288 8.97 -15.44 27.32
C SER A 288 7.54 -14.96 27.35
N MET A 289 6.72 -15.62 28.16
CA MET A 289 5.38 -15.16 28.50
C MET A 289 5.48 -14.20 29.67
N TYR A 290 4.98 -12.99 29.49
CA TYR A 290 4.93 -11.99 30.54
C TYR A 290 3.52 -11.85 31.05
N GLU A 291 3.32 -12.01 32.36
CA GLU A 291 2.02 -11.80 33.02
C GLU A 291 1.75 -10.33 33.35
N LYS A 292 2.78 -9.47 33.29
CA LYS A 292 2.65 -8.04 33.57
C LYS A 292 1.97 -7.29 32.43
N LYS A 293 1.30 -6.18 32.76
CA LYS A 293 0.76 -5.26 31.74
C LYS A 293 1.91 -4.67 30.93
N PHE A 294 1.68 -4.41 29.64
CA PHE A 294 2.69 -3.92 28.69
C PHE A 294 3.44 -2.67 29.20
N LYS A 295 2.73 -1.77 29.91
CA LYS A 295 3.31 -0.57 30.51
C LYS A 295 4.33 -0.83 31.64
N ASP A 296 4.36 -2.04 32.17
CA ASP A 296 5.24 -2.44 33.29
C ASP A 296 6.49 -3.19 32.77
N LEU A 297 6.67 -3.25 31.45
CA LEU A 297 7.84 -3.84 30.81
C LEU A 297 8.96 -2.81 30.72
N ASP A 298 10.13 -3.16 31.22
CA ASP A 298 11.36 -2.40 31.04
C ASP A 298 12.04 -2.85 29.73
N PHE A 299 12.24 -1.93 28.80
CA PHE A 299 12.84 -2.19 27.49
C PHE A 299 14.28 -1.66 27.39
N THR A 300 14.98 -1.50 28.52
CA THR A 300 16.40 -1.09 28.55
C THR A 300 17.35 -2.11 27.94
#